data_210d3348ffcfeb5d33e9f84872bcb1fb
#
_entry.id   210d3348ffcfeb5d33e9f84872bcb1fb
#
_cell.length_a   1.000
_cell.length_b   1.000
_cell.length_c   1.000
_cell.angle_alpha   90.00
_cell.angle_beta   90.00
_cell.angle_gamma   90.00
#
_symmetry.space_group_name_H-M   'P 1'
#
loop_
_entity.id
_entity.type
_entity.pdbx_description
1 polymer ?
#
loop_
_entity_poly.entity_id
_entity_poly.type
_entity_poly.pdbx_seq_one_letter_code
_entity_poly.pdbx_strand_id
1 'polypeptide(L)'
;AYKTGLIDKEKCSLEFVGFGTMNGKDGKPFKTRDGGVMRLEYLLGSVSDAIYKKVESNGGNLTEAEMRDIADKVGLAAIKYGDLSNQPYKDYIFDIDRFTAFEGNTGPYIMYSMVRIKSILTRFQAAYPDAKLGTILPPESKKETDLALALCRFNEAVEEAYTQNAPNRLCHYIYDLANCLNQFYGEHNIMKESDAAKQASYVTLIRLVLRVLETSIHLLGF
;
A
#
# COMPACT_ATOMS: atom_id res chain seq x y z
N ALA A 1 6.02 -11.94 34.11
CA ALA A 1 7.35 -12.19 33.57
C ALA A 1 8.44 -11.57 34.41
N TYR A 2 8.45 -10.25 34.63
CA TYR A 2 9.47 -9.56 35.48
C TYR A 2 9.45 -10.03 36.95
N LYS A 3 8.24 -10.19 37.54
CA LYS A 3 8.10 -10.62 38.95
C LYS A 3 8.53 -12.08 39.18
N THR A 4 8.52 -12.89 38.16
CA THR A 4 8.92 -14.30 38.21
C THR A 4 10.38 -14.53 37.81
N GLY A 5 11.10 -13.47 37.42
CA GLY A 5 12.47 -13.58 36.97
C GLY A 5 12.66 -14.26 35.59
N LEU A 6 11.57 -14.52 34.84
CA LEU A 6 11.63 -15.13 33.52
C LEU A 6 12.24 -14.20 32.49
N ILE A 7 12.15 -12.88 32.74
CA ILE A 7 12.64 -11.85 31.80
C ILE A 7 13.39 -10.79 32.64
N ASP A 8 14.58 -10.46 32.17
CA ASP A 8 15.43 -9.41 32.73
C ASP A 8 15.00 -8.05 32.14
N LYS A 9 14.61 -7.12 33.02
CA LYS A 9 14.19 -5.76 32.67
C LYS A 9 15.25 -4.95 31.94
N GLU A 10 16.52 -5.22 32.22
CA GLU A 10 17.64 -4.49 31.62
C GLU A 10 17.92 -4.95 30.17
N LYS A 11 17.47 -6.17 29.83
CA LYS A 11 17.69 -6.77 28.49
C LYS A 11 16.46 -6.82 27.62
N CYS A 12 15.26 -6.78 28.22
CA CYS A 12 14.01 -6.96 27.49
C CYS A 12 12.95 -5.97 27.94
N SER A 13 12.26 -5.38 26.99
CA SER A 13 11.07 -4.57 27.19
C SER A 13 9.82 -5.37 26.86
N LEU A 14 8.78 -5.25 27.68
CA LEU A 14 7.46 -5.80 27.43
C LEU A 14 6.47 -4.66 27.37
N GLU A 15 5.84 -4.49 26.24
CA GLU A 15 4.81 -3.49 26.02
C GLU A 15 3.46 -4.17 25.77
N PHE A 16 2.40 -3.60 26.33
CA PHE A 16 1.04 -4.02 26.06
C PHE A 16 0.41 -3.10 25.01
N VAL A 17 -0.01 -3.69 23.88
CA VAL A 17 -0.76 -2.99 22.86
C VAL A 17 -2.16 -3.61 22.81
N GLY A 18 -3.16 -2.83 23.20
CA GLY A 18 -4.57 -3.21 23.03
C GLY A 18 -4.98 -3.16 21.55
N PHE A 19 -5.99 -3.93 21.17
CA PHE A 19 -6.55 -3.89 19.82
C PHE A 19 -8.08 -3.88 19.85
N GLY A 20 -8.67 -3.24 18.85
CA GLY A 20 -10.11 -3.20 18.63
C GLY A 20 -10.63 -4.48 17.99
N THR A 21 -11.93 -4.51 17.77
CA THR A 21 -12.62 -5.64 17.13
C THR A 21 -12.88 -5.37 15.65
N MET A 22 -12.77 -6.42 14.83
CA MET A 22 -13.30 -6.42 13.48
C MET A 22 -14.80 -6.74 13.56
N ASN A 23 -15.63 -5.85 13.04
CA ASN A 23 -17.07 -5.94 13.07
C ASN A 23 -17.64 -6.22 11.66
N GLY A 24 -18.76 -6.89 11.59
CA GLY A 24 -19.54 -7.02 10.36
C GLY A 24 -20.24 -5.72 9.97
N LYS A 25 -20.90 -5.70 8.79
CA LYS A 25 -21.71 -4.55 8.32
C LYS A 25 -22.83 -4.14 9.29
N ASP A 26 -23.24 -5.07 10.15
CA ASP A 26 -24.24 -4.82 11.22
C ASP A 26 -23.64 -4.17 12.47
N GLY A 27 -22.34 -3.84 12.45
CA GLY A 27 -21.61 -3.24 13.56
C GLY A 27 -21.33 -4.18 14.73
N LYS A 28 -21.59 -5.49 14.59
CA LYS A 28 -21.34 -6.48 15.64
C LYS A 28 -20.05 -7.24 15.39
N PRO A 29 -19.29 -7.53 16.47
CA PRO A 29 -18.11 -8.39 16.34
C PRO A 29 -18.45 -9.75 15.75
N PHE A 30 -17.58 -10.27 14.91
CA PHE A 30 -17.69 -11.67 14.47
C PHE A 30 -17.52 -12.59 15.68
N LYS A 31 -18.63 -13.21 16.14
CA LYS A 31 -18.65 -14.02 17.37
C LYS A 31 -18.17 -15.44 17.11
N THR A 32 -17.26 -15.93 17.96
CA THR A 32 -16.71 -17.30 17.91
C THR A 32 -17.68 -18.36 18.46
N ARG A 33 -18.64 -17.99 19.33
CA ARG A 33 -19.42 -18.95 20.14
C ARG A 33 -20.71 -19.46 19.50
N ASP A 34 -21.26 -18.79 18.49
CA ASP A 34 -22.57 -19.13 17.91
C ASP A 34 -22.48 -19.69 16.48
N GLY A 35 -21.33 -20.27 16.08
CA GLY A 35 -21.14 -20.79 14.71
C GLY A 35 -21.08 -19.73 13.61
N GLY A 36 -21.16 -18.45 13.97
CA GLY A 36 -21.17 -17.30 13.04
C GLY A 36 -19.81 -16.63 12.86
N VAL A 37 -18.72 -17.31 13.23
CA VAL A 37 -17.37 -16.76 13.01
C VAL A 37 -16.99 -16.94 11.57
N MET A 38 -16.64 -15.82 10.94
CA MET A 38 -15.92 -15.86 9.67
C MET A 38 -14.51 -16.44 9.94
N ARG A 39 -14.29 -17.68 9.54
CA ARG A 39 -12.97 -18.30 9.61
C ARG A 39 -12.03 -17.53 8.69
N LEU A 40 -10.75 -17.39 9.09
CA LEU A 40 -9.76 -16.65 8.29
C LEU A 40 -9.66 -17.21 6.85
N GLU A 41 -9.69 -18.52 6.69
CA GLU A 41 -9.66 -19.15 5.36
C GLU A 41 -10.86 -18.73 4.49
N TYR A 42 -12.06 -18.64 5.08
CA TYR A 42 -13.24 -18.18 4.37
C TYR A 42 -13.12 -16.69 3.98
N LEU A 43 -12.58 -15.86 4.89
CA LEU A 43 -12.33 -14.45 4.64
C LEU A 43 -11.35 -14.27 3.46
N LEU A 44 -10.20 -14.97 3.51
CA LEU A 44 -9.18 -14.95 2.46
C LEU A 44 -9.78 -15.39 1.11
N GLY A 45 -10.51 -16.52 1.09
CA GLY A 45 -11.15 -17.01 -0.13
C GLY A 45 -12.18 -16.04 -0.68
N SER A 46 -13.05 -15.48 0.17
CA SER A 46 -14.10 -14.53 -0.26
C SER A 46 -13.51 -13.24 -0.86
N VAL A 47 -12.43 -12.72 -0.29
CA VAL A 47 -11.75 -11.52 -0.80
C VAL A 47 -11.00 -11.85 -2.10
N SER A 48 -10.30 -13.00 -2.18
CA SER A 48 -9.65 -13.45 -3.41
C SER A 48 -10.68 -13.61 -4.54
N ASP A 49 -11.82 -14.24 -4.28
CA ASP A 49 -12.89 -14.41 -5.29
C ASP A 49 -13.50 -13.08 -5.72
N ALA A 50 -13.64 -12.11 -4.82
CA ALA A 50 -14.10 -10.77 -5.18
C ALA A 50 -13.11 -10.03 -6.08
N ILE A 51 -11.81 -10.15 -5.80
CA ILE A 51 -10.75 -9.60 -6.68
C ILE A 51 -10.71 -10.34 -8.02
N TYR A 52 -10.81 -11.69 -8.02
CA TYR A 52 -10.82 -12.48 -9.24
C TYR A 52 -11.90 -12.01 -10.22
N LYS A 53 -13.13 -11.83 -9.75
CA LYS A 53 -14.24 -11.31 -10.56
C LYS A 53 -13.96 -9.93 -11.15
N LYS A 54 -13.28 -9.06 -10.39
CA LYS A 54 -12.88 -7.73 -10.87
C LYS A 54 -11.78 -7.80 -11.93
N VAL A 55 -10.79 -8.68 -11.75
CA VAL A 55 -9.73 -8.91 -12.76
C VAL A 55 -10.32 -9.50 -14.03
N GLU A 56 -11.19 -10.50 -13.92
CA GLU A 56 -11.89 -11.13 -15.05
C GLU A 56 -12.75 -10.12 -15.83
N SER A 57 -13.52 -9.27 -15.12
CA SER A 57 -14.39 -8.25 -15.75
C SER A 57 -13.62 -7.14 -16.47
N ASN A 58 -12.39 -6.87 -16.09
CA ASN A 58 -11.57 -5.85 -16.76
C ASN A 58 -11.03 -6.33 -18.12
N GLY A 59 -11.18 -7.61 -18.46
CA GLY A 59 -10.67 -8.20 -19.68
C GLY A 59 -9.14 -8.22 -19.71
N GLY A 60 -8.59 -8.91 -20.70
CA GLY A 60 -7.15 -9.02 -20.91
C GLY A 60 -6.79 -10.41 -21.41
N ASN A 61 -5.54 -10.58 -21.86
CA ASN A 61 -5.05 -11.87 -22.34
C ASN A 61 -4.41 -12.69 -21.19
N LEU A 62 -4.99 -12.60 -19.97
CA LEU A 62 -4.51 -13.36 -18.81
C LEU A 62 -5.14 -14.76 -18.81
N THR A 63 -4.35 -15.75 -18.52
CA THR A 63 -4.84 -17.11 -18.24
C THR A 63 -5.57 -17.16 -16.90
N GLU A 64 -6.42 -18.17 -16.70
CA GLU A 64 -7.12 -18.38 -15.44
C GLU A 64 -6.14 -18.48 -14.25
N ALA A 65 -5.00 -19.17 -14.44
CA ALA A 65 -3.98 -19.31 -13.43
C ALA A 65 -3.33 -17.96 -13.05
N GLU A 66 -3.05 -17.11 -14.03
CA GLU A 66 -2.53 -15.75 -13.80
C GLU A 66 -3.56 -14.88 -13.08
N MET A 67 -4.82 -14.93 -13.47
CA MET A 67 -5.90 -14.20 -12.81
C MET A 67 -6.05 -14.63 -11.35
N ARG A 68 -5.94 -15.93 -11.07
CA ARG A 68 -6.02 -16.47 -9.71
C ARG A 68 -4.82 -16.03 -8.87
N ASP A 69 -3.59 -16.10 -9.40
CA ASP A 69 -2.39 -15.65 -8.70
C ASP A 69 -2.45 -14.15 -8.36
N ILE A 70 -2.94 -13.32 -9.30
CA ILE A 70 -3.19 -11.90 -9.06
C ILE A 70 -4.24 -11.71 -7.96
N ALA A 71 -5.35 -12.45 -8.04
CA ALA A 71 -6.44 -12.33 -7.07
C ALA A 71 -6.01 -12.69 -5.66
N ASP A 72 -5.21 -13.73 -5.49
CA ASP A 72 -4.69 -14.16 -4.19
C ASP A 72 -3.72 -13.12 -3.60
N LYS A 73 -2.79 -12.60 -4.39
CA LYS A 73 -1.83 -11.57 -3.97
C LYS A 73 -2.52 -10.25 -3.61
N VAL A 74 -3.41 -9.78 -4.49
CA VAL A 74 -4.14 -8.52 -4.27
C VAL A 74 -5.17 -8.68 -3.16
N GLY A 75 -5.80 -9.85 -3.04
CA GLY A 75 -6.73 -10.17 -1.95
C GLY A 75 -6.05 -10.16 -0.58
N LEU A 76 -4.86 -10.76 -0.48
CA LEU A 76 -4.06 -10.71 0.74
C LEU A 76 -3.67 -9.26 1.10
N ALA A 77 -3.23 -8.48 0.12
CA ALA A 77 -2.91 -7.06 0.32
C ALA A 77 -4.15 -6.27 0.77
N ALA A 78 -5.33 -6.53 0.19
CA ALA A 78 -6.58 -5.89 0.58
C ALA A 78 -6.91 -6.11 2.05
N ILE A 79 -6.77 -7.35 2.55
CA ILE A 79 -7.05 -7.69 3.94
C ILE A 79 -6.02 -7.06 4.87
N LYS A 80 -4.72 -7.27 4.62
CA LYS A 80 -3.65 -6.76 5.49
C LYS A 80 -3.66 -5.24 5.57
N TYR A 81 -3.74 -4.58 4.42
CA TYR A 81 -3.82 -3.12 4.39
C TYR A 81 -5.10 -2.60 5.03
N GLY A 82 -6.23 -3.24 4.76
CA GLY A 82 -7.52 -2.87 5.32
C GLY A 82 -7.53 -2.94 6.85
N ASP A 83 -6.90 -3.96 7.43
CA ASP A 83 -6.73 -4.09 8.88
C ASP A 83 -5.73 -3.05 9.42
N LEU A 84 -4.51 -3.03 8.88
CA LEU A 84 -3.42 -2.18 9.35
C LEU A 84 -3.67 -0.67 9.14
N SER A 85 -4.55 -0.27 8.24
CA SER A 85 -4.91 1.15 8.03
C SER A 85 -5.81 1.74 9.11
N ASN A 86 -6.38 0.90 9.98
CA ASN A 86 -7.16 1.35 11.12
C ASN A 86 -6.25 1.59 12.35
N GLN A 87 -6.70 2.45 13.25
CA GLN A 87 -6.01 2.63 14.53
C GLN A 87 -6.11 1.32 15.33
N PRO A 88 -5.00 0.77 15.86
CA PRO A 88 -4.97 -0.56 16.46
C PRO A 88 -6.03 -0.79 17.54
N TYR A 89 -6.27 0.21 18.39
CA TYR A 89 -7.20 0.09 19.53
C TYR A 89 -8.65 0.49 19.21
N LYS A 90 -8.97 0.83 17.95
CA LYS A 90 -10.35 1.15 17.54
C LYS A 90 -10.99 -0.03 16.82
N ASP A 91 -12.27 -0.21 17.11
CA ASP A 91 -13.12 -1.10 16.33
C ASP A 91 -13.28 -0.59 14.90
N TYR A 92 -13.36 -1.50 13.94
CA TYR A 92 -13.64 -1.13 12.55
C TYR A 92 -14.62 -2.11 11.89
N ILE A 93 -15.28 -1.65 10.84
CA ILE A 93 -16.20 -2.44 10.04
C ILE A 93 -15.44 -3.03 8.86
N PHE A 94 -15.47 -4.37 8.75
CA PHE A 94 -15.01 -5.08 7.59
C PHE A 94 -16.08 -5.10 6.50
N ASP A 95 -15.75 -4.56 5.34
CA ASP A 95 -16.60 -4.54 4.15
C ASP A 95 -15.76 -5.00 2.94
N ILE A 96 -16.12 -6.16 2.36
CA ILE A 96 -15.40 -6.75 1.22
C ILE A 96 -15.35 -5.77 0.04
N ASP A 97 -16.46 -5.10 -0.27
CA ASP A 97 -16.54 -4.19 -1.42
C ASP A 97 -15.58 -3.00 -1.24
N ARG A 98 -15.51 -2.45 -0.03
CA ARG A 98 -14.60 -1.37 0.34
C ARG A 98 -13.15 -1.83 0.30
N PHE A 99 -12.82 -2.97 0.91
CA PHE A 99 -11.45 -3.48 1.01
C PHE A 99 -10.88 -3.87 -0.35
N THR A 100 -11.71 -4.37 -1.25
CA THR A 100 -11.32 -4.79 -2.60
C THR A 100 -11.45 -3.68 -3.65
N ALA A 101 -11.79 -2.45 -3.26
CA ALA A 101 -11.87 -1.33 -4.19
C ALA A 101 -10.47 -0.93 -4.70
N PHE A 102 -10.37 -0.63 -6.00
CA PHE A 102 -9.16 -0.09 -6.62
C PHE A 102 -9.09 1.45 -6.54
N GLU A 103 -9.91 2.04 -5.68
CA GLU A 103 -10.00 3.46 -5.41
C GLU A 103 -10.04 3.70 -3.90
N GLY A 104 -9.64 4.90 -3.46
CA GLY A 104 -9.60 5.26 -2.06
C GLY A 104 -8.43 4.63 -1.30
N ASN A 105 -8.47 4.68 0.02
CA ASN A 105 -7.40 4.20 0.91
C ASN A 105 -7.48 2.67 1.08
N THR A 106 -6.99 1.91 0.10
CA THR A 106 -7.06 0.45 0.02
C THR A 106 -5.76 -0.18 -0.46
N GLY A 107 -5.52 -1.44 -0.09
CA GLY A 107 -4.36 -2.21 -0.56
C GLY A 107 -4.30 -2.33 -2.09
N PRO A 108 -5.41 -2.73 -2.75
CA PRO A 108 -5.46 -2.77 -4.22
C PRO A 108 -5.11 -1.45 -4.91
N TYR A 109 -5.52 -0.31 -4.36
CA TYR A 109 -5.15 1.01 -4.89
C TYR A 109 -3.64 1.28 -4.82
N ILE A 110 -3.01 0.93 -3.69
CA ILE A 110 -1.54 1.07 -3.54
C ILE A 110 -0.82 0.17 -4.55
N MET A 111 -1.21 -1.11 -4.64
CA MET A 111 -0.61 -2.04 -5.60
C MET A 111 -0.81 -1.59 -7.05
N TYR A 112 -2.00 -1.09 -7.40
CA TYR A 112 -2.27 -0.53 -8.73
C TYR A 112 -1.37 0.66 -9.05
N SER A 113 -1.16 1.56 -8.08
CA SER A 113 -0.24 2.70 -8.25
C SER A 113 1.18 2.23 -8.54
N MET A 114 1.66 1.18 -7.86
CA MET A 114 2.98 0.59 -8.10
C MET A 114 3.09 -0.06 -9.50
N VAL A 115 2.08 -0.83 -9.91
CA VAL A 115 2.02 -1.45 -11.25
C VAL A 115 2.05 -0.37 -12.34
N ARG A 116 1.35 0.74 -12.13
CA ARG A 116 1.38 1.89 -13.04
C ARG A 116 2.78 2.49 -13.18
N ILE A 117 3.49 2.69 -12.07
CA ILE A 117 4.89 3.15 -12.12
C ILE A 117 5.74 2.14 -12.90
N LYS A 118 5.67 0.85 -12.56
CA LYS A 118 6.44 -0.21 -13.24
C LYS A 118 6.19 -0.21 -14.76
N SER A 119 4.95 -0.06 -15.19
CA SER A 119 4.58 0.05 -16.61
C SER A 119 5.21 1.28 -17.28
N ILE A 120 5.24 2.43 -16.61
CA ILE A 120 5.88 3.64 -17.15
C ILE A 120 7.40 3.43 -17.28
N LEU A 121 8.04 2.88 -16.24
CA LEU A 121 9.47 2.62 -16.23
C LEU A 121 9.88 1.62 -17.32
N THR A 122 9.11 0.55 -17.53
CA THR A 122 9.36 -0.44 -18.59
C THR A 122 9.26 0.20 -19.97
N ARG A 123 8.21 1.00 -20.22
CA ARG A 123 8.05 1.71 -21.50
C ARG A 123 9.15 2.73 -21.74
N PHE A 124 9.55 3.46 -20.70
CA PHE A 124 10.65 4.42 -20.79
C PHE A 124 11.96 3.73 -21.12
N GLN A 125 12.30 2.65 -20.42
CA GLN A 125 13.53 1.88 -20.68
C GLN A 125 13.58 1.31 -22.09
N ALA A 126 12.43 0.85 -22.62
CA ALA A 126 12.34 0.36 -24.00
C ALA A 126 12.53 1.47 -25.04
N ALA A 127 12.01 2.67 -24.76
CA ALA A 127 12.11 3.82 -25.68
C ALA A 127 13.47 4.55 -25.60
N TYR A 128 14.12 4.53 -24.43
CA TYR A 128 15.33 5.28 -24.13
C TYR A 128 16.34 4.43 -23.37
N PRO A 129 16.90 3.36 -24.00
CA PRO A 129 17.80 2.39 -23.33
C PRO A 129 19.06 3.02 -22.74
N ASP A 130 19.58 4.07 -23.37
CA ASP A 130 20.82 4.76 -22.98
C ASP A 130 20.59 5.97 -22.06
N ALA A 131 19.35 6.22 -21.63
CA ALA A 131 19.03 7.37 -20.78
C ALA A 131 19.75 7.29 -19.42
N LYS A 132 20.45 8.35 -19.07
CA LYS A 132 21.13 8.47 -17.77
C LYS A 132 20.13 8.95 -16.74
N LEU A 133 19.83 8.09 -15.77
CA LEU A 133 18.97 8.38 -14.63
C LEU A 133 19.80 8.63 -13.36
N GLY A 134 19.24 9.30 -12.38
CA GLY A 134 19.84 9.50 -11.05
C GLY A 134 19.83 10.94 -10.55
N THR A 135 19.57 11.92 -11.41
CA THR A 135 19.43 13.33 -11.01
C THR A 135 17.96 13.72 -10.96
N ILE A 136 17.55 14.34 -9.87
CA ILE A 136 16.24 15.00 -9.73
C ILE A 136 16.50 16.50 -9.81
N LEU A 137 15.90 17.17 -10.78
CA LEU A 137 15.99 18.61 -10.96
C LEU A 137 15.15 19.34 -9.91
N PRO A 138 15.42 20.63 -9.64
CA PRO A 138 14.55 21.45 -8.82
C PRO A 138 13.12 21.45 -9.37
N PRO A 139 12.09 21.33 -8.50
CA PRO A 139 10.71 21.29 -8.94
C PRO A 139 10.30 22.65 -9.55
N GLU A 140 9.59 22.60 -10.67
CA GLU A 140 9.07 23.77 -11.37
C GLU A 140 7.55 23.95 -11.18
N SER A 141 6.86 22.90 -10.75
CA SER A 141 5.42 22.94 -10.48
C SER A 141 5.11 22.63 -9.02
N LYS A 142 3.89 23.00 -8.59
CA LYS A 142 3.40 22.64 -7.26
C LYS A 142 3.32 21.13 -7.07
N LYS A 143 2.94 20.37 -8.11
CA LYS A 143 2.79 18.92 -8.03
C LYS A 143 4.13 18.20 -7.93
N GLU A 144 5.17 18.71 -8.58
CA GLU A 144 6.54 18.24 -8.39
C GLU A 144 7.01 18.49 -6.96
N THR A 145 6.77 19.70 -6.45
CA THR A 145 7.11 20.07 -5.07
C THR A 145 6.38 19.19 -4.05
N ASP A 146 5.06 19.03 -4.21
CA ASP A 146 4.23 18.22 -3.30
C ASP A 146 4.72 16.77 -3.25
N LEU A 147 5.05 16.18 -4.42
CA LEU A 147 5.57 14.81 -4.50
C LEU A 147 6.97 14.68 -3.86
N ALA A 148 7.87 15.64 -4.11
CA ALA A 148 9.20 15.65 -3.52
C ALA A 148 9.14 15.78 -1.99
N LEU A 149 8.30 16.67 -1.47
CA LEU A 149 8.09 16.84 -0.03
C LEU A 149 7.46 15.58 0.62
N ALA A 150 6.51 14.94 -0.07
CA ALA A 150 5.94 13.69 0.41
C ALA A 150 7.02 12.60 0.57
N LEU A 151 7.94 12.49 -0.38
CA LEU A 151 9.08 11.55 -0.28
C LEU A 151 10.00 11.85 0.91
N CYS A 152 10.25 13.12 1.21
CA CYS A 152 11.10 13.52 2.34
C CYS A 152 10.53 13.09 3.71
N ARG A 153 9.21 12.87 3.80
CA ARG A 153 8.53 12.49 5.06
C ARG A 153 8.55 10.99 5.35
N PHE A 154 9.17 10.17 4.50
CA PHE A 154 9.17 8.71 4.68
C PHE A 154 9.73 8.27 6.04
N ASN A 155 10.90 8.78 6.42
CA ASN A 155 11.54 8.41 7.68
C ASN A 155 10.68 8.82 8.89
N GLU A 156 10.09 10.02 8.85
CA GLU A 156 9.15 10.49 9.88
C GLU A 156 7.96 9.53 10.04
N ALA A 157 7.34 9.12 8.93
CA ALA A 157 6.20 8.20 8.94
C ALA A 157 6.56 6.81 9.52
N VAL A 158 7.75 6.30 9.20
CA VAL A 158 8.23 5.02 9.76
C VAL A 158 8.51 5.16 11.26
N GLU A 159 9.16 6.24 11.68
CA GLU A 159 9.47 6.50 13.08
C GLU A 159 8.19 6.68 13.92
N GLU A 160 7.21 7.43 13.41
CA GLU A 160 5.91 7.55 14.07
C GLU A 160 5.17 6.21 14.16
N ALA A 161 5.17 5.40 13.10
CA ALA A 161 4.54 4.09 13.12
C ALA A 161 5.19 3.17 14.18
N TYR A 162 6.51 3.20 14.28
CA TYR A 162 7.28 2.42 15.25
C TYR A 162 7.06 2.90 16.68
N THR A 163 7.25 4.19 16.96
CA THR A 163 7.20 4.73 18.32
C THR A 163 5.81 4.69 18.94
N GLN A 164 4.76 4.77 18.09
CA GLN A 164 3.37 4.73 18.54
C GLN A 164 2.74 3.34 18.45
N ASN A 165 3.47 2.30 18.01
CA ASN A 165 2.91 0.99 17.66
C ASN A 165 1.67 1.12 16.74
N ALA A 166 1.75 2.00 15.75
CA ALA A 166 0.63 2.46 14.93
C ALA A 166 0.89 2.30 13.42
N PRO A 167 0.80 1.08 12.87
CA PRO A 167 1.05 0.82 11.44
C PRO A 167 0.15 1.63 10.51
N ASN A 168 -1.02 2.08 10.99
CA ASN A 168 -1.90 2.97 10.25
C ASN A 168 -1.24 4.30 9.85
N ARG A 169 -0.22 4.77 10.57
CA ARG A 169 0.57 5.97 10.20
C ARG A 169 1.28 5.74 8.86
N LEU A 170 1.94 4.59 8.72
CA LEU A 170 2.60 4.21 7.47
C LEU A 170 1.58 3.99 6.34
N CYS A 171 0.43 3.35 6.63
CA CYS A 171 -0.64 3.18 5.64
C CYS A 171 -1.15 4.52 5.11
N HIS A 172 -1.42 5.50 5.99
CA HIS A 172 -1.86 6.83 5.58
C HIS A 172 -0.79 7.55 4.74
N TYR A 173 0.47 7.47 5.18
CA TYR A 173 1.58 8.06 4.45
C TYR A 173 1.68 7.53 3.00
N ILE A 174 1.65 6.20 2.80
CA ILE A 174 1.75 5.63 1.44
C ILE A 174 0.52 5.94 0.58
N TYR A 175 -0.65 6.09 1.19
CA TYR A 175 -1.84 6.56 0.48
C TYR A 175 -1.69 8.01 0.01
N ASP A 176 -1.20 8.90 0.88
CA ASP A 176 -0.95 10.29 0.53
C ASP A 176 0.15 10.41 -0.54
N LEU A 177 1.22 9.61 -0.45
CA LEU A 177 2.27 9.54 -1.46
C LEU A 177 1.72 9.08 -2.82
N ALA A 178 0.85 8.05 -2.84
CA ALA A 178 0.20 7.57 -4.06
C ALA A 178 -0.73 8.63 -4.67
N ASN A 179 -1.42 9.42 -3.84
CA ASN A 179 -2.24 10.55 -4.31
C ASN A 179 -1.37 11.67 -4.91
N CYS A 180 -0.27 12.04 -4.27
CA CYS A 180 0.69 13.02 -4.82
C CYS A 180 1.25 12.53 -6.17
N LEU A 181 1.61 11.24 -6.28
CA LEU A 181 2.04 10.64 -7.54
C LEU A 181 0.97 10.75 -8.63
N ASN A 182 -0.28 10.42 -8.32
CA ASN A 182 -1.36 10.48 -9.31
C ASN A 182 -1.64 11.90 -9.78
N GLN A 183 -1.57 12.90 -8.88
CA GLN A 183 -1.68 14.32 -9.24
C GLN A 183 -0.52 14.78 -10.11
N PHE A 184 0.72 14.40 -9.74
CA PHE A 184 1.91 14.68 -10.55
C PHE A 184 1.78 14.08 -11.96
N TYR A 185 1.41 12.81 -12.07
CA TYR A 185 1.26 12.14 -13.36
C TYR A 185 0.10 12.70 -14.19
N GLY A 186 -0.95 13.20 -13.56
CA GLY A 186 -2.06 13.87 -14.24
C GLY A 186 -1.66 15.18 -14.92
N GLU A 187 -0.69 15.91 -14.33
CA GLU A 187 -0.18 17.17 -14.87
C GLU A 187 0.99 16.94 -15.85
N HIS A 188 1.84 15.92 -15.58
CA HIS A 188 3.08 15.67 -16.33
C HIS A 188 3.01 14.35 -17.11
N ASN A 189 2.93 14.45 -18.44
CA ASN A 189 3.02 13.27 -19.31
C ASN A 189 4.50 12.93 -19.55
N ILE A 190 5.07 12.08 -18.69
CA ILE A 190 6.49 11.72 -18.70
C ILE A 190 6.98 11.25 -20.07
N MET A 191 6.18 10.45 -20.80
CA MET A 191 6.57 9.91 -22.09
C MET A 191 6.54 10.95 -23.23
N LYS A 192 5.86 12.09 -23.03
CA LYS A 192 5.74 13.18 -24.01
C LYS A 192 6.57 14.40 -23.62
N GLU A 193 7.33 14.35 -22.52
CA GLU A 193 8.24 15.44 -22.15
C GLU A 193 9.34 15.57 -23.21
N SER A 194 9.51 16.78 -23.74
CA SER A 194 10.44 17.08 -24.81
C SER A 194 11.86 17.39 -24.32
N ASP A 195 12.00 17.86 -23.08
CA ASP A 195 13.29 18.07 -22.43
C ASP A 195 13.78 16.76 -21.85
N ALA A 196 14.84 16.19 -22.44
CA ALA A 196 15.40 14.91 -22.02
C ALA A 196 15.92 14.91 -20.57
N ALA A 197 16.46 16.03 -20.08
CA ALA A 197 16.92 16.15 -18.70
C ALA A 197 15.75 16.15 -17.72
N LYS A 198 14.68 16.87 -18.04
CA LYS A 198 13.45 16.92 -17.27
C LYS A 198 12.72 15.59 -17.27
N GLN A 199 12.65 14.95 -18.44
CA GLN A 199 12.09 13.59 -18.56
C GLN A 199 12.84 12.59 -17.69
N ALA A 200 14.18 12.57 -17.74
CA ALA A 200 15.03 11.70 -16.90
C ALA A 200 14.86 12.00 -15.40
N SER A 201 14.68 13.29 -15.04
CA SER A 201 14.35 13.71 -13.67
C SER A 201 13.03 13.11 -13.19
N TYR A 202 11.96 13.21 -13.99
CA TYR A 202 10.65 12.64 -13.67
C TYR A 202 10.69 11.12 -13.49
N VAL A 203 11.42 10.43 -14.38
CA VAL A 203 11.60 8.97 -14.28
C VAL A 203 12.38 8.62 -13.01
N THR A 204 13.40 9.40 -12.66
CA THR A 204 14.16 9.20 -11.41
C THR A 204 13.27 9.41 -10.19
N LEU A 205 12.42 10.44 -10.20
CA LEU A 205 11.49 10.75 -9.12
C LEU A 205 10.48 9.61 -8.90
N ILE A 206 9.82 9.13 -9.97
CA ILE A 206 8.86 8.03 -9.82
C ILE A 206 9.50 6.69 -9.46
N ARG A 207 10.78 6.44 -9.84
CA ARG A 207 11.56 5.29 -9.33
C ARG A 207 11.74 5.36 -7.82
N LEU A 208 12.02 6.54 -7.30
CA LEU A 208 12.14 6.73 -5.85
C LEU A 208 10.80 6.48 -5.16
N VAL A 209 9.69 6.99 -5.73
CA VAL A 209 8.34 6.70 -5.22
C VAL A 209 8.10 5.19 -5.17
N LEU A 210 8.40 4.46 -6.26
CA LEU A 210 8.24 3.00 -6.30
C LEU A 210 9.03 2.32 -5.18
N ARG A 211 10.28 2.71 -4.99
CA ARG A 211 11.14 2.14 -3.94
C ARG A 211 10.57 2.38 -2.54
N VAL A 212 10.05 3.58 -2.28
CA VAL A 212 9.42 3.90 -0.99
C VAL A 212 8.15 3.08 -0.79
N LEU A 213 7.30 2.94 -1.81
CA LEU A 213 6.10 2.10 -1.73
C LEU A 213 6.46 0.62 -1.51
N GLU A 214 7.42 0.07 -2.26
CA GLU A 214 7.91 -1.32 -2.10
C GLU A 214 8.47 -1.56 -0.70
N THR A 215 9.26 -0.63 -0.18
CA THR A 215 9.77 -0.73 1.19
C THR A 215 8.64 -0.70 2.21
N SER A 216 7.67 0.19 2.02
CA SER A 216 6.53 0.33 2.93
C SER A 216 5.63 -0.90 2.97
N ILE A 217 5.28 -1.48 1.80
CA ILE A 217 4.47 -2.70 1.76
C ILE A 217 5.23 -3.89 2.37
N HIS A 218 6.55 -3.96 2.18
CA HIS A 218 7.38 -4.96 2.85
C HIS A 218 7.36 -4.82 4.37
N LEU A 219 7.46 -3.59 4.90
CA LEU A 219 7.33 -3.31 6.33
C LEU A 219 5.93 -3.67 6.87
N LEU A 220 4.89 -3.48 6.08
CA LEU A 220 3.51 -3.85 6.40
C LEU A 220 3.22 -5.35 6.17
N GLY A 221 4.14 -6.09 5.54
CA GLY A 221 4.09 -7.55 5.40
C GLY A 221 3.20 -8.06 4.25
N PHE A 222 3.03 -7.31 3.17
CA PHE A 222 2.29 -7.76 1.98
C PHE A 222 2.94 -7.33 0.67
#